data_d4c543968232ad5365ebebc8e52181a4
#
_entry.id   d4c543968232ad5365ebebc8e52181a4
#
_cell.length_a   1.000
_cell.length_b   1.000
_cell.length_c   1.000
_cell.angle_alpha   90.00
_cell.angle_beta   90.00
_cell.angle_gamma   90.00
#
_symmetry.space_group_name_H-M   'P 1'
#
loop_
_entity.id
_entity.type
_entity.pdbx_description
1 polymer ?
#
loop_
_entity_poly.entity_id
_entity_poly.type
_entity_poly.pdbx_seq_one_letter_code
_entity_poly.pdbx_strand_id
1 'polypeptide(L)'
;MGQHRLLSRLGLALCLLLLLGGTGGRAGQQQGPVEERGPWGRARYEVMKKHLGAVGALSRQYWHYLACRVWKEDCEEEETEEAEEESSPRPSWSLPLVGQDYLEILSAWYCSFGKCCKTGDCRIVNNITGLEADLNGQLHGQHLAKQVVVQAVQRFLQSPQPEKALVLSFHGWSGTGKNFVARMVATHLYQDGLKSECVRLFISVLHFPHHKYVDLYKVQLKKQISETVRLCKQSLFIFDEAEKLHFGLLDAIKPFMAHMGQVDSRRSIFLFLSNLGGNTINEVALDFWRAGRAREEISMELLEQRLRLELQGPEENAYAHSHLLEENLVDFLVPFLPLEYHHVKLCAQDAFLARGLPYTEAALDEVAKMMVFVPKEEKLFSAQGCKSVSQRINYFLP
;
A
#
# COMPACT_ATOMS: atom_id res chain seq x y z
N MET A 1 -13.22 17.10 14.78
CA MET A 1 -12.67 18.08 15.73
C MET A 1 -11.21 17.84 16.13
N GLY A 2 -10.51 16.86 15.60
CA GLY A 2 -9.11 16.52 15.96
C GLY A 2 -8.01 17.19 15.10
N GLN A 3 -8.30 17.59 13.87
CA GLN A 3 -7.28 18.14 12.94
C GLN A 3 -6.91 19.60 13.23
N HIS A 4 -7.81 20.40 13.80
CA HIS A 4 -7.50 21.81 14.14
C HIS A 4 -6.55 21.97 15.32
N ARG A 5 -6.42 20.97 16.20
CA ARG A 5 -5.49 21.04 17.35
C ARG A 5 -4.05 20.67 17.01
N LEU A 6 -3.82 19.92 15.94
CA LEU A 6 -2.45 19.56 15.50
C LEU A 6 -1.76 20.72 14.76
N LEU A 7 -2.50 21.43 13.92
CA LEU A 7 -1.99 22.59 13.17
C LEU A 7 -1.68 23.78 14.10
N SER A 8 -2.43 23.97 15.19
CA SER A 8 -2.17 25.03 16.16
C SER A 8 -0.92 24.75 17.02
N ARG A 9 -0.59 23.48 17.28
CA ARG A 9 0.61 23.11 18.05
C ARG A 9 1.89 23.18 17.24
N LEU A 10 1.83 22.87 15.94
CA LEU A 10 2.96 23.06 15.00
C LEU A 10 3.26 24.52 14.74
N GLY A 11 2.24 25.37 14.62
CA GLY A 11 2.39 26.81 14.52
C GLY A 11 3.03 27.46 15.75
N LEU A 12 2.64 27.03 16.96
CA LEU A 12 3.22 27.53 18.20
C LEU A 12 4.67 27.06 18.41
N ALA A 13 5.05 25.86 18.01
CA ALA A 13 6.43 25.37 18.09
C ALA A 13 7.35 26.12 17.12
N LEU A 14 6.86 26.48 15.92
CA LEU A 14 7.63 27.30 14.97
C LEU A 14 7.80 28.74 15.46
N CYS A 15 6.76 29.34 16.08
CA CYS A 15 6.86 30.66 16.70
C CYS A 15 7.84 30.70 17.89
N LEU A 16 7.88 29.66 18.72
CA LEU A 16 8.80 29.58 19.87
C LEU A 16 10.27 29.44 19.42
N LEU A 17 10.54 28.72 18.34
CA LEU A 17 11.88 28.61 17.76
C LEU A 17 12.37 29.91 17.12
N LEU A 18 11.47 30.74 16.59
CA LEU A 18 11.80 32.04 16.03
C LEU A 18 11.98 33.14 17.08
N LEU A 19 11.34 33.00 18.27
CA LEU A 19 11.47 33.95 19.38
C LEU A 19 12.72 33.72 20.24
N LEU A 20 13.28 32.50 20.26
CA LEU A 20 14.51 32.18 21.01
C LEU A 20 15.81 32.54 20.25
N GLY A 21 15.73 32.95 18.98
CA GLY A 21 16.87 33.38 18.17
C GLY A 21 17.25 34.84 18.28
N GLY A 22 16.58 35.66 19.11
CA GLY A 22 16.67 37.13 19.10
C GLY A 22 17.11 37.82 20.39
N THR A 23 17.98 37.23 21.23
CA THR A 23 18.61 38.00 22.32
C THR A 23 20.12 37.94 22.23
N GLY A 24 20.73 38.99 21.66
CA GLY A 24 22.15 39.24 21.73
C GLY A 24 22.54 39.69 23.13
N GLY A 25 23.35 38.92 23.81
CA GLY A 25 24.01 39.27 25.05
C GLY A 25 25.53 39.20 24.90
N ARG A 26 26.21 40.34 25.07
CA ARG A 26 27.68 40.46 25.23
C ARG A 26 28.13 39.72 26.47
N ALA A 27 29.17 38.89 26.37
CA ALA A 27 30.26 38.85 27.36
C ALA A 27 31.36 37.84 27.02
N GLY A 28 32.62 38.21 27.15
CA GLY A 28 33.69 37.34 27.66
C GLY A 28 34.54 36.61 26.64
N GLN A 29 35.68 37.22 26.30
CA GLN A 29 36.86 36.54 25.70
C GLN A 29 37.38 35.44 26.64
N GLN A 30 37.51 34.24 26.12
CA GLN A 30 38.56 33.30 26.50
C GLN A 30 39.02 32.52 25.28
N GLN A 31 40.31 32.67 25.00
CA GLN A 31 41.06 32.02 23.94
C GLN A 31 41.30 30.54 24.31
N GLY A 32 40.82 29.62 23.50
CA GLY A 32 41.20 28.22 23.47
C GLY A 32 41.56 27.82 22.01
N PRO A 33 42.35 26.78 21.78
CA PRO A 33 43.18 26.60 20.59
C PRO A 33 42.38 26.42 19.29
N VAL A 34 42.91 27.04 18.25
CA VAL A 34 42.40 27.03 16.88
C VAL A 34 42.61 25.63 16.27
N GLU A 35 41.55 24.88 16.12
CA GLU A 35 41.52 23.68 15.30
C GLU A 35 41.25 24.07 13.85
N GLU A 36 42.19 23.81 12.97
CA GLU A 36 42.10 24.05 11.52
C GLU A 36 40.95 23.27 10.88
N ARG A 37 39.83 23.93 10.68
CA ARG A 37 38.71 23.37 9.87
C ARG A 37 39.05 23.52 8.39
N GLY A 38 39.25 22.40 7.72
CA GLY A 38 39.55 22.29 6.31
C GLY A 38 38.52 22.99 5.37
N PRO A 39 38.83 23.11 4.08
CA PRO A 39 38.12 23.96 3.11
C PRO A 39 36.63 23.63 2.97
N TRP A 40 36.17 22.44 3.37
CA TRP A 40 34.77 21.96 3.32
C TRP A 40 33.85 22.64 4.35
N GLY A 41 34.37 23.15 5.45
CA GLY A 41 33.59 23.82 6.50
C GLY A 41 33.15 25.22 6.12
N ARG A 42 33.99 25.99 5.42
CA ARG A 42 33.71 27.36 4.98
C ARG A 42 32.68 27.45 3.88
N ALA A 43 32.74 26.58 2.90
CA ALA A 43 31.76 26.50 1.81
C ALA A 43 30.35 26.21 2.33
N ARG A 44 30.21 25.29 3.30
CA ARG A 44 28.92 24.99 3.94
C ARG A 44 28.38 26.17 4.77
N TYR A 45 29.24 26.90 5.47
CA TYR A 45 28.83 28.05 6.28
C TYR A 45 28.34 29.21 5.39
N GLU A 46 29.00 29.50 4.29
CA GLU A 46 28.58 30.55 3.37
C GLU A 46 27.28 30.21 2.63
N VAL A 47 27.07 28.97 2.24
CA VAL A 47 25.81 28.49 1.68
C VAL A 47 24.68 28.62 2.71
N MET A 48 24.92 28.23 3.96
CA MET A 48 23.92 28.30 5.04
C MET A 48 23.58 29.77 5.38
N LYS A 49 24.57 30.67 5.39
CA LYS A 49 24.37 32.12 5.64
C LYS A 49 23.55 32.78 4.52
N LYS A 50 23.78 32.41 3.27
CA LYS A 50 23.02 32.89 2.11
C LYS A 50 21.55 32.41 2.17
N HIS A 51 21.32 31.19 2.59
CA HIS A 51 19.96 30.64 2.73
C HIS A 51 19.20 31.22 3.93
N LEU A 52 19.85 31.47 5.07
CA LEU A 52 19.25 32.14 6.21
C LEU A 52 18.82 33.57 5.89
N GLY A 53 19.60 34.27 5.06
CA GLY A 53 19.26 35.61 4.56
C GLY A 53 18.00 35.61 3.67
N ALA A 54 17.88 34.63 2.79
CA ALA A 54 16.71 34.47 1.90
C ALA A 54 15.43 34.11 2.68
N VAL A 55 15.52 33.22 3.68
CA VAL A 55 14.39 32.87 4.56
C VAL A 55 13.92 34.09 5.38
N GLY A 56 14.85 34.92 5.86
CA GLY A 56 14.50 36.13 6.59
C GLY A 56 13.83 37.21 5.73
N ALA A 57 14.17 37.29 4.44
CA ALA A 57 13.52 38.20 3.50
C ALA A 57 12.10 37.74 3.15
N LEU A 58 11.93 36.47 2.88
CA LEU A 58 10.62 35.84 2.61
C LEU A 58 9.67 35.91 3.81
N SER A 59 10.19 35.75 5.03
CA SER A 59 9.39 35.89 6.25
C SER A 59 8.84 37.29 6.40
N ARG A 60 9.65 38.32 6.13
CA ARG A 60 9.21 39.75 6.17
C ARG A 60 8.17 40.08 5.11
N GLN A 61 8.33 39.57 3.90
CA GLN A 61 7.37 39.77 2.80
C GLN A 61 6.05 39.06 3.05
N TYR A 62 6.11 37.87 3.64
CA TYR A 62 4.92 37.11 4.03
C TYR A 62 4.15 37.79 5.19
N TRP A 63 4.86 38.32 6.19
CA TRP A 63 4.24 39.09 7.27
C TRP A 63 3.60 40.40 6.77
N HIS A 64 4.22 41.09 5.84
CA HIS A 64 3.66 42.28 5.22
C HIS A 64 2.38 41.99 4.45
N TYR A 65 2.37 40.86 3.68
CA TYR A 65 1.18 40.39 2.97
C TYR A 65 0.04 39.98 3.91
N LEU A 66 0.35 39.26 4.99
CA LEU A 66 -0.67 38.86 5.99
C LEU A 66 -1.21 40.08 6.77
N ALA A 67 -0.36 41.05 7.13
CA ALA A 67 -0.75 42.24 7.82
C ALA A 67 -1.73 43.09 6.97
N CYS A 68 -1.44 43.27 5.68
CA CYS A 68 -2.31 43.96 4.74
C CYS A 68 -3.67 43.27 4.59
N ARG A 69 -3.69 41.94 4.52
CA ARG A 69 -4.93 41.19 4.19
C ARG A 69 -5.81 40.85 5.41
N VAL A 70 -5.19 40.69 6.58
CA VAL A 70 -5.91 40.29 7.82
C VAL A 70 -6.28 41.48 8.68
N TRP A 71 -5.42 42.50 8.82
CA TRP A 71 -5.61 43.63 9.74
C TRP A 71 -5.92 44.95 9.08
N LYS A 72 -5.92 45.06 7.75
CA LYS A 72 -6.28 46.28 7.01
C LYS A 72 -5.56 47.54 7.47
N GLU A 73 -4.37 47.46 8.03
CA GLU A 73 -3.54 48.60 8.40
C GLU A 73 -2.48 48.86 7.32
N ASP A 74 -2.51 50.08 6.77
CA ASP A 74 -1.52 50.73 5.90
C ASP A 74 -1.01 49.93 4.69
N CYS A 75 -1.89 49.81 3.67
CA CYS A 75 -1.46 49.47 2.32
C CYS A 75 -1.36 50.75 1.49
N GLU A 76 -0.16 51.32 1.31
CA GLU A 76 0.08 52.36 0.33
C GLU A 76 0.07 51.74 -1.07
N GLU A 77 -0.91 52.18 -1.89
CA GLU A 77 -0.97 51.87 -3.33
C GLU A 77 0.05 52.78 -4.04
N GLU A 78 1.13 52.21 -4.55
CA GLU A 78 1.95 52.89 -5.57
C GLU A 78 1.20 52.80 -6.91
N GLU A 79 0.59 53.92 -7.31
CA GLU A 79 0.10 54.15 -8.67
C GLU A 79 1.28 54.25 -9.64
N THR A 80 1.35 53.37 -10.62
CA THR A 80 2.12 53.57 -11.85
C THR A 80 1.20 53.48 -13.04
N GLU A 81 1.22 54.61 -13.82
CA GLU A 81 0.43 54.92 -14.98
C GLU A 81 0.60 53.95 -16.16
N GLU A 82 -0.51 53.70 -16.78
CA GLU A 82 -0.91 53.44 -18.18
C GLU A 82 0.12 52.92 -19.21
N ALA A 83 -0.20 51.73 -19.79
CA ALA A 83 -0.14 51.51 -21.24
C ALA A 83 -1.10 50.35 -21.62
N GLU A 84 -1.87 50.60 -22.68
CA GLU A 84 -3.04 49.94 -23.19
C GLU A 84 -2.81 48.56 -23.82
N GLU A 85 -3.93 47.77 -23.80
CA GLU A 85 -4.42 46.72 -24.78
C GLU A 85 -3.76 45.34 -24.82
N GLU A 86 -4.51 44.33 -24.49
CA GLU A 86 -5.29 43.35 -25.23
C GLU A 86 -5.43 42.03 -24.50
N SER A 87 -6.70 41.54 -24.47
CA SER A 87 -7.14 40.16 -24.28
C SER A 87 -6.80 39.43 -22.96
N SER A 88 -7.83 39.30 -22.14
CA SER A 88 -7.85 38.51 -20.92
C SER A 88 -7.70 36.99 -21.17
N PRO A 89 -6.94 36.32 -20.35
CA PRO A 89 -7.30 34.99 -19.88
C PRO A 89 -7.50 35.00 -18.36
N ARG A 90 -8.51 34.26 -17.93
CA ARG A 90 -8.94 34.08 -16.54
C ARG A 90 -7.76 33.73 -15.62
N PRO A 91 -7.68 34.27 -14.40
CA PRO A 91 -6.59 33.96 -13.49
C PRO A 91 -6.70 32.49 -13.02
N SER A 92 -5.78 31.67 -13.44
CA SER A 92 -5.52 30.39 -12.79
C SER A 92 -4.91 30.68 -11.43
N TRP A 93 -5.52 30.16 -10.37
CA TRP A 93 -5.00 30.21 -9.00
C TRP A 93 -3.74 29.34 -8.88
N SER A 94 -2.62 29.83 -9.34
CA SER A 94 -1.32 29.28 -8.99
C SER A 94 -0.78 30.12 -7.83
N LEU A 95 -0.52 29.47 -6.71
CA LEU A 95 0.20 30.07 -5.57
C LEU A 95 1.60 30.53 -6.05
N PRO A 96 1.89 31.85 -6.15
CA PRO A 96 3.14 32.29 -6.79
C PRO A 96 4.36 32.27 -5.85
N LEU A 97 4.30 31.57 -4.71
CA LEU A 97 5.30 31.71 -3.65
C LEU A 97 6.20 30.52 -3.38
N VAL A 98 6.04 29.41 -4.08
CA VAL A 98 6.97 28.28 -3.93
C VAL A 98 7.40 27.85 -5.33
N GLY A 99 8.44 28.50 -5.86
CA GLY A 99 9.09 28.05 -7.10
C GLY A 99 9.57 26.60 -6.94
N GLN A 100 9.61 25.85 -8.04
CA GLN A 100 10.12 24.47 -8.06
C GLN A 100 11.48 24.36 -7.35
N ASP A 101 12.33 25.37 -7.49
CA ASP A 101 13.64 25.44 -6.84
C ASP A 101 13.57 25.43 -5.30
N TYR A 102 12.50 25.98 -4.72
CA TYR A 102 12.33 26.02 -3.26
C TYR A 102 11.87 24.68 -2.69
N LEU A 103 11.02 23.96 -3.43
CA LEU A 103 10.63 22.59 -3.10
C LEU A 103 11.82 21.64 -3.23
N GLU A 104 12.69 21.85 -4.22
CA GLU A 104 13.92 21.08 -4.36
C GLU A 104 14.90 21.34 -3.21
N ILE A 105 15.06 22.59 -2.78
CA ILE A 105 15.92 22.93 -1.63
C ILE A 105 15.36 22.36 -0.34
N LEU A 106 14.05 22.45 -0.09
CA LEU A 106 13.41 21.86 1.07
C LEU A 106 13.50 20.33 1.05
N SER A 107 13.31 19.72 -0.12
CA SER A 107 13.45 18.29 -0.28
C SER A 107 14.90 17.83 -0.05
N ALA A 108 15.88 18.55 -0.61
CA ALA A 108 17.29 18.28 -0.41
C ALA A 108 17.72 18.45 1.06
N TRP A 109 17.18 19.47 1.75
CA TRP A 109 17.40 19.67 3.18
C TRP A 109 16.79 18.55 4.03
N TYR A 110 15.53 18.18 3.76
CA TYR A 110 14.87 17.05 4.41
C TYR A 110 15.61 15.72 4.13
N CYS A 111 16.12 15.56 2.91
CA CYS A 111 16.91 14.39 2.52
C CYS A 111 18.29 14.32 3.20
N SER A 112 18.87 15.46 3.64
CA SER A 112 20.14 15.49 4.36
C SER A 112 20.06 14.83 5.74
N PHE A 113 18.87 14.67 6.32
CA PHE A 113 18.63 13.92 7.56
C PHE A 113 18.51 12.39 7.36
N GLY A 114 18.85 11.87 6.18
CA GLY A 114 18.95 10.44 5.93
C GLY A 114 17.62 9.69 5.75
N LYS A 115 16.49 10.40 5.65
CA LYS A 115 15.16 9.81 5.48
C LYS A 115 14.57 9.90 4.07
N CYS A 116 15.29 10.48 3.14
CA CYS A 116 14.82 10.59 1.76
C CYS A 116 15.39 9.53 0.85
N CYS A 117 14.50 8.92 0.13
CA CYS A 117 14.78 8.03 -0.96
C CYS A 117 14.52 8.77 -2.28
N LYS A 118 15.52 8.96 -3.11
CA LYS A 118 15.32 9.52 -4.47
C LYS A 118 14.59 8.56 -5.38
N THR A 119 14.65 7.27 -5.06
CA THR A 119 13.90 6.17 -5.67
C THR A 119 13.17 5.43 -4.56
N GLY A 120 12.05 4.75 -4.82
CA GLY A 120 11.33 3.96 -3.82
C GLY A 120 12.14 2.79 -3.21
N ASP A 121 13.33 2.52 -3.73
CA ASP A 121 14.12 1.31 -3.44
C ASP A 121 14.64 1.23 -2.01
N CYS A 122 14.91 2.33 -1.32
CA CYS A 122 15.40 2.32 0.07
C CYS A 122 14.35 1.86 1.08
N ARG A 123 13.08 1.73 0.65
CA ARG A 123 11.98 1.23 1.47
C ARG A 123 11.66 -0.23 1.21
N ILE A 124 12.42 -0.90 0.32
CA ILE A 124 12.31 -2.32 0.05
C ILE A 124 13.09 -3.07 1.13
N VAL A 125 12.39 -3.92 1.89
CA VAL A 125 12.95 -4.63 3.05
C VAL A 125 13.19 -6.11 2.76
N ASN A 126 12.27 -6.75 2.00
CA ASN A 126 12.31 -8.16 1.61
C ASN A 126 12.52 -9.13 2.79
N ASN A 127 11.77 -8.94 3.88
CA ASN A 127 11.82 -9.79 5.07
C ASN A 127 11.02 -11.09 4.87
N ILE A 128 11.57 -12.04 4.15
CA ILE A 128 10.92 -13.32 3.84
C ILE A 128 10.75 -14.18 5.10
N THR A 129 11.75 -14.21 5.98
CA THR A 129 11.65 -14.95 7.23
C THR A 129 10.52 -14.44 8.12
N GLY A 130 10.35 -13.10 8.18
CA GLY A 130 9.21 -12.49 8.88
C GLY A 130 7.87 -12.82 8.22
N LEU A 131 7.81 -12.80 6.89
CA LEU A 131 6.61 -13.20 6.14
C LEU A 131 6.22 -14.65 6.46
N GLU A 132 7.16 -15.57 6.42
CA GLU A 132 6.93 -16.98 6.73
C GLU A 132 6.46 -17.17 8.18
N ALA A 133 7.11 -16.51 9.14
CA ALA A 133 6.75 -16.58 10.55
C ALA A 133 5.32 -16.08 10.80
N ASP A 134 4.95 -14.93 10.24
CA ASP A 134 3.61 -14.35 10.40
C ASP A 134 2.54 -15.17 9.68
N LEU A 135 2.81 -15.68 8.47
CA LEU A 135 1.90 -16.59 7.79
C LEU A 135 1.67 -17.87 8.60
N ASN A 136 2.71 -18.43 9.22
CA ASN A 136 2.59 -19.61 10.05
C ASN A 136 1.81 -19.34 11.35
N GLY A 137 2.01 -18.19 11.97
CA GLY A 137 1.36 -17.81 13.23
C GLY A 137 -0.07 -17.35 13.09
N GLN A 138 -0.40 -16.59 12.04
CA GLN A 138 -1.66 -15.84 11.95
C GLN A 138 -2.59 -16.28 10.82
N LEU A 139 -2.12 -17.05 9.84
CA LEU A 139 -2.96 -17.54 8.74
C LEU A 139 -3.43 -18.97 9.04
N HIS A 140 -4.64 -19.12 9.54
CA HIS A 140 -5.17 -20.41 10.00
C HIS A 140 -5.78 -21.22 8.85
N GLY A 141 -5.56 -22.53 8.87
CA GLY A 141 -6.17 -23.49 7.94
C GLY A 141 -5.72 -23.38 6.48
N GLN A 142 -4.63 -22.71 6.17
CA GLN A 142 -4.21 -22.40 4.80
C GLN A 142 -2.81 -22.96 4.48
N HIS A 143 -2.61 -24.26 4.68
CA HIS A 143 -1.31 -24.90 4.50
C HIS A 143 -0.76 -24.73 3.07
N LEU A 144 -1.60 -24.89 2.03
CA LEU A 144 -1.21 -24.74 0.64
C LEU A 144 -0.82 -23.30 0.30
N ALA A 145 -1.67 -22.32 0.68
CA ALA A 145 -1.40 -20.93 0.40
C ALA A 145 -0.12 -20.44 1.08
N LYS A 146 0.13 -20.84 2.34
CA LYS A 146 1.39 -20.54 3.06
C LYS A 146 2.60 -21.00 2.27
N GLN A 147 2.61 -22.29 1.91
CA GLN A 147 3.73 -22.91 1.21
C GLN A 147 4.01 -22.23 -0.14
N VAL A 148 2.98 -22.09 -0.97
CA VAL A 148 3.13 -21.56 -2.33
C VAL A 148 3.58 -20.11 -2.30
N VAL A 149 2.96 -19.25 -1.47
CA VAL A 149 3.29 -17.82 -1.42
C VAL A 149 4.73 -17.60 -0.96
N VAL A 150 5.15 -18.26 0.13
CA VAL A 150 6.52 -18.11 0.64
C VAL A 150 7.54 -18.56 -0.40
N GLN A 151 7.35 -19.77 -0.96
CA GLN A 151 8.29 -20.33 -1.94
C GLN A 151 8.37 -19.50 -3.23
N ALA A 152 7.22 -19.05 -3.76
CA ALA A 152 7.17 -18.26 -4.97
C ALA A 152 7.86 -16.90 -4.79
N VAL A 153 7.52 -16.17 -3.73
CA VAL A 153 8.12 -14.87 -3.44
C VAL A 153 9.60 -15.00 -3.15
N GLN A 154 10.01 -15.98 -2.34
CA GLN A 154 11.41 -16.22 -2.02
C GLN A 154 12.26 -16.51 -3.28
N ARG A 155 11.83 -17.45 -4.11
CA ARG A 155 12.53 -17.79 -5.36
C ARG A 155 12.62 -16.61 -6.31
N PHE A 156 11.53 -15.85 -6.44
CA PHE A 156 11.49 -14.67 -7.27
C PHE A 156 12.49 -13.60 -6.81
N LEU A 157 12.55 -13.32 -5.52
CA LEU A 157 13.47 -12.32 -4.95
C LEU A 157 14.93 -12.76 -5.01
N GLN A 158 15.20 -14.06 -4.93
CA GLN A 158 16.56 -14.64 -5.06
C GLN A 158 17.05 -14.62 -6.51
N SER A 159 16.17 -14.54 -7.50
CA SER A 159 16.58 -14.43 -8.90
C SER A 159 17.16 -13.03 -9.19
N PRO A 160 18.42 -12.92 -9.62
CA PRO A 160 19.03 -11.62 -9.92
C PRO A 160 18.40 -10.96 -11.16
N GLN A 161 17.98 -11.75 -12.12
CA GLN A 161 17.34 -11.30 -13.36
C GLN A 161 16.17 -12.23 -13.71
N PRO A 162 14.97 -11.98 -13.14
CA PRO A 162 13.80 -12.75 -13.52
C PRO A 162 13.43 -12.44 -14.98
N GLU A 163 12.94 -13.45 -15.70
CA GLU A 163 12.54 -13.31 -17.12
C GLU A 163 11.27 -12.46 -17.28
N LYS A 164 10.33 -12.60 -16.33
CA LYS A 164 9.05 -11.86 -16.28
C LYS A 164 8.68 -11.51 -14.84
N ALA A 165 7.63 -10.74 -14.67
CA ALA A 165 7.04 -10.48 -13.36
C ALA A 165 6.49 -11.76 -12.72
N LEU A 166 6.48 -11.83 -11.37
CA LEU A 166 5.80 -12.88 -10.62
C LEU A 166 4.31 -12.59 -10.58
N VAL A 167 3.49 -13.55 -11.01
CA VAL A 167 2.04 -13.42 -11.04
C VAL A 167 1.39 -14.53 -10.22
N LEU A 168 0.73 -14.15 -9.11
CA LEU A 168 -0.01 -15.07 -8.26
C LEU A 168 -1.51 -14.76 -8.32
N SER A 169 -2.34 -15.78 -8.54
CA SER A 169 -3.79 -15.66 -8.51
C SER A 169 -4.38 -16.41 -7.31
N PHE A 170 -4.98 -15.66 -6.37
CA PHE A 170 -5.55 -16.18 -5.13
C PHE A 170 -7.03 -16.48 -5.33
N HIS A 171 -7.42 -17.71 -5.04
CA HIS A 171 -8.79 -18.23 -5.26
C HIS A 171 -9.38 -18.78 -3.96
N GLY A 172 -10.66 -18.53 -3.73
CA GLY A 172 -11.36 -19.07 -2.55
C GLY A 172 -12.49 -18.18 -2.07
N TRP A 173 -13.31 -18.66 -1.15
CA TRP A 173 -14.42 -17.89 -0.60
C TRP A 173 -13.98 -16.60 0.12
N SER A 174 -14.96 -15.71 0.31
CA SER A 174 -14.76 -14.49 1.11
C SER A 174 -14.35 -14.85 2.55
N GLY A 175 -13.40 -14.08 3.10
CA GLY A 175 -12.95 -14.24 4.48
C GLY A 175 -11.98 -15.40 4.75
N THR A 176 -11.51 -16.11 3.72
CA THR A 176 -10.52 -17.20 3.86
C THR A 176 -9.08 -16.75 4.01
N GLY A 177 -8.79 -15.43 3.86
CA GLY A 177 -7.48 -14.86 4.14
C GLY A 177 -6.74 -14.28 2.93
N LYS A 178 -7.32 -14.23 1.71
CA LYS A 178 -6.68 -13.70 0.50
C LYS A 178 -6.10 -12.29 0.71
N ASN A 179 -6.95 -11.33 1.12
CA ASN A 179 -6.52 -9.95 1.37
C ASN A 179 -5.56 -9.83 2.54
N PHE A 180 -5.67 -10.73 3.52
CA PHE A 180 -4.78 -10.77 4.67
C PHE A 180 -3.36 -11.15 4.23
N VAL A 181 -3.21 -12.19 3.40
CA VAL A 181 -1.92 -12.60 2.83
C VAL A 181 -1.33 -11.51 1.93
N ALA A 182 -2.13 -10.90 1.05
CA ALA A 182 -1.66 -9.80 0.20
C ALA A 182 -1.11 -8.63 1.01
N ARG A 183 -1.75 -8.28 2.15
CA ARG A 183 -1.25 -7.26 3.09
C ARG A 183 0.03 -7.69 3.78
N MET A 184 0.14 -8.96 4.22
CA MET A 184 1.37 -9.48 4.82
C MET A 184 2.54 -9.40 3.83
N VAL A 185 2.33 -9.81 2.58
CA VAL A 185 3.34 -9.67 1.52
C VAL A 185 3.78 -8.21 1.39
N ALA A 186 2.84 -7.26 1.32
CA ALA A 186 3.18 -5.84 1.25
C ALA A 186 3.96 -5.37 2.49
N THR A 187 3.56 -5.76 3.69
CA THR A 187 4.19 -5.32 4.96
C THR A 187 5.60 -5.87 5.12
N HIS A 188 5.85 -7.09 4.67
CA HIS A 188 7.16 -7.71 4.79
C HIS A 188 8.12 -7.36 3.64
N LEU A 189 7.61 -7.03 2.47
CA LEU A 189 8.45 -6.62 1.36
C LEU A 189 8.78 -5.12 1.37
N TYR A 190 7.91 -4.28 1.95
CA TYR A 190 8.04 -2.82 1.95
C TYR A 190 7.85 -2.24 3.35
N GLN A 191 8.71 -1.31 3.74
CA GLN A 191 8.70 -0.71 5.09
C GLN A 191 7.35 -0.10 5.48
N ASP A 192 6.64 0.55 4.54
CA ASP A 192 5.35 1.19 4.78
C ASP A 192 4.16 0.29 4.36
N GLY A 193 4.41 -0.97 4.02
CA GLY A 193 3.40 -1.93 3.59
C GLY A 193 2.55 -1.40 2.42
N LEU A 194 1.23 -1.45 2.55
CA LEU A 194 0.29 -0.95 1.53
C LEU A 194 0.37 0.57 1.27
N LYS A 195 1.02 1.34 2.14
CA LYS A 195 1.20 2.79 1.98
C LYS A 195 2.47 3.13 1.21
N SER A 196 3.31 2.15 0.90
CA SER A 196 4.52 2.35 0.13
C SER A 196 4.20 2.85 -1.27
N GLU A 197 5.02 3.75 -1.79
CA GLU A 197 4.94 4.25 -3.17
C GLU A 197 5.19 3.14 -4.21
N CYS A 198 5.84 2.05 -3.80
CA CYS A 198 6.11 0.87 -4.61
C CYS A 198 4.96 -0.15 -4.62
N VAL A 199 3.89 0.11 -3.87
CA VAL A 199 2.72 -0.78 -3.75
C VAL A 199 1.48 -0.07 -4.29
N ARG A 200 0.74 -0.74 -5.18
CA ARG A 200 -0.56 -0.26 -5.70
C ARG A 200 -1.64 -1.28 -5.44
N LEU A 201 -2.70 -0.84 -4.77
CA LEU A 201 -3.90 -1.64 -4.54
C LEU A 201 -5.04 -1.12 -5.42
N PHE A 202 -5.54 -1.97 -6.31
CA PHE A 202 -6.69 -1.71 -7.14
C PHE A 202 -7.86 -2.60 -6.68
N ILE A 203 -8.98 -2.00 -6.32
CA ILE A 203 -10.23 -2.69 -6.00
C ILE A 203 -11.15 -2.50 -7.21
N SER A 204 -11.50 -3.58 -7.90
CA SER A 204 -12.16 -3.52 -9.21
C SER A 204 -13.44 -2.69 -9.21
N VAL A 205 -14.34 -2.92 -8.26
CA VAL A 205 -15.62 -2.18 -8.17
C VAL A 205 -15.47 -0.72 -7.78
N LEU A 206 -14.37 -0.35 -7.12
CA LEU A 206 -14.13 1.02 -6.66
C LEU A 206 -13.39 1.85 -7.72
N HIS A 207 -12.35 1.27 -8.31
CA HIS A 207 -11.47 1.98 -9.24
C HIS A 207 -11.96 1.94 -10.70
N PHE A 208 -12.74 0.89 -11.05
CA PHE A 208 -13.22 0.64 -12.40
C PHE A 208 -14.74 0.36 -12.46
N PRO A 209 -15.60 1.22 -11.86
CA PRO A 209 -17.01 0.89 -11.64
C PRO A 209 -17.87 0.85 -12.90
N HIS A 210 -17.44 1.46 -14.01
CA HIS A 210 -18.29 1.63 -15.18
C HIS A 210 -17.64 1.11 -16.46
N HIS A 211 -18.21 0.09 -17.08
CA HIS A 211 -17.72 -0.52 -18.33
C HIS A 211 -17.56 0.48 -19.49
N LYS A 212 -18.40 1.51 -19.57
CA LYS A 212 -18.31 2.54 -20.61
C LYS A 212 -17.03 3.38 -20.59
N TYR A 213 -16.28 3.37 -19.48
CA TYR A 213 -15.04 4.12 -19.32
C TYR A 213 -13.79 3.24 -19.35
N VAL A 214 -13.91 2.00 -19.83
CA VAL A 214 -12.80 1.04 -19.85
C VAL A 214 -11.56 1.59 -20.55
N ASP A 215 -11.73 2.29 -21.68
CA ASP A 215 -10.57 2.85 -22.42
C ASP A 215 -9.86 3.96 -21.61
N LEU A 216 -10.59 4.78 -20.88
CA LEU A 216 -10.01 5.75 -19.97
C LEU A 216 -9.25 5.04 -18.82
N TYR A 217 -9.87 4.02 -18.25
CA TYR A 217 -9.24 3.23 -17.17
C TYR A 217 -7.99 2.50 -17.66
N LYS A 218 -7.95 1.98 -18.89
CA LYS A 218 -6.75 1.39 -19.51
C LYS A 218 -5.57 2.38 -19.53
N VAL A 219 -5.83 3.62 -19.96
CA VAL A 219 -4.79 4.66 -20.02
C VAL A 219 -4.28 4.99 -18.61
N GLN A 220 -5.21 5.20 -17.67
CA GLN A 220 -4.86 5.52 -16.27
C GLN A 220 -4.08 4.38 -15.61
N LEU A 221 -4.52 3.14 -15.79
CA LEU A 221 -3.88 1.96 -15.21
C LEU A 221 -2.47 1.76 -15.75
N LYS A 222 -2.29 1.82 -17.08
CA LYS A 222 -0.96 1.76 -17.73
C LYS A 222 -0.03 2.85 -17.21
N LYS A 223 -0.54 4.07 -17.05
CA LYS A 223 0.23 5.20 -16.52
C LYS A 223 0.68 4.91 -15.09
N GLN A 224 -0.24 4.51 -14.19
CA GLN A 224 0.08 4.24 -12.79
C GLN A 224 1.08 3.09 -12.63
N ILE A 225 0.93 1.99 -13.38
CA ILE A 225 1.88 0.88 -13.36
C ILE A 225 3.25 1.36 -13.85
N SER A 226 3.32 2.05 -15.00
CA SER A 226 4.58 2.54 -15.57
C SER A 226 5.31 3.51 -14.63
N GLU A 227 4.59 4.44 -14.00
CA GLU A 227 5.16 5.39 -13.03
C GLU A 227 5.72 4.66 -11.81
N THR A 228 4.98 3.68 -11.28
CA THR A 228 5.43 2.91 -10.10
C THR A 228 6.66 2.07 -10.42
N VAL A 229 6.69 1.40 -11.58
CA VAL A 229 7.85 0.58 -12.02
C VAL A 229 9.10 1.43 -12.28
N ARG A 230 8.92 2.67 -12.78
CA ARG A 230 10.03 3.61 -12.97
C ARG A 230 10.57 4.15 -11.65
N LEU A 231 9.69 4.34 -10.67
CA LEU A 231 10.06 4.84 -9.33
C LEU A 231 10.79 3.79 -8.52
N CYS A 232 10.37 2.53 -8.62
CA CYS A 232 10.79 1.43 -7.76
C CYS A 232 11.33 0.27 -8.60
N LYS A 233 12.56 -0.20 -8.28
CA LYS A 233 13.14 -1.39 -8.91
C LYS A 233 12.31 -2.66 -8.66
N GLN A 234 11.61 -2.72 -7.53
CA GLN A 234 10.70 -3.79 -7.16
C GLN A 234 9.34 -3.19 -6.83
N SER A 235 8.28 -3.64 -7.49
CA SER A 235 6.92 -3.11 -7.34
C SER A 235 5.93 -4.21 -7.03
N LEU A 236 4.87 -3.88 -6.28
CA LEU A 236 3.79 -4.80 -5.95
C LEU A 236 2.45 -4.22 -6.40
N PHE A 237 1.74 -4.97 -7.22
CA PHE A 237 0.41 -4.62 -7.72
C PHE A 237 -0.60 -5.65 -7.22
N ILE A 238 -1.62 -5.18 -6.48
CA ILE A 238 -2.67 -6.01 -5.90
C ILE A 238 -3.98 -5.63 -6.56
N PHE A 239 -4.66 -6.61 -7.18
CA PHE A 239 -5.98 -6.46 -7.81
C PHE A 239 -6.99 -7.23 -6.99
N ASP A 240 -7.78 -6.54 -6.18
CA ASP A 240 -8.86 -7.13 -5.38
C ASP A 240 -10.16 -7.18 -6.16
N GLU A 241 -10.99 -8.20 -5.89
CA GLU A 241 -12.19 -8.53 -6.66
C GLU A 241 -11.87 -8.70 -8.16
N ALA A 242 -10.79 -9.43 -8.45
CA ALA A 242 -10.27 -9.57 -9.82
C ALA A 242 -11.29 -10.23 -10.77
N GLU A 243 -12.23 -11.01 -10.26
CA GLU A 243 -13.35 -11.56 -11.04
C GLU A 243 -14.29 -10.50 -11.61
N LYS A 244 -14.25 -9.27 -11.11
CA LYS A 244 -15.06 -8.15 -11.59
C LYS A 244 -14.28 -7.21 -12.51
N LEU A 245 -13.01 -7.51 -12.75
CA LEU A 245 -12.16 -6.70 -13.62
C LEU A 245 -12.54 -6.96 -15.08
N HIS A 246 -12.83 -5.88 -15.82
CA HIS A 246 -13.15 -5.98 -17.24
C HIS A 246 -11.94 -6.54 -18.03
N PHE A 247 -12.18 -7.50 -18.95
CA PHE A 247 -11.14 -8.16 -19.73
C PHE A 247 -10.17 -7.18 -20.42
N GLY A 248 -10.67 -6.07 -20.97
CA GLY A 248 -9.84 -5.06 -21.58
C GLY A 248 -8.83 -4.40 -20.62
N LEU A 249 -9.07 -4.39 -19.31
CA LEU A 249 -8.08 -3.93 -18.33
C LEU A 249 -6.99 -4.97 -18.13
N LEU A 250 -7.32 -6.25 -18.17
CA LEU A 250 -6.32 -7.33 -18.16
C LEU A 250 -5.38 -7.22 -19.37
N ASP A 251 -5.90 -6.96 -20.57
CA ASP A 251 -5.09 -6.70 -21.76
C ASP A 251 -4.14 -5.51 -21.59
N ALA A 252 -4.55 -4.51 -20.80
CA ALA A 252 -3.71 -3.37 -20.49
C ALA A 252 -2.57 -3.72 -19.53
N ILE A 253 -2.74 -4.74 -18.67
CA ILE A 253 -1.75 -5.20 -17.68
C ILE A 253 -0.79 -6.24 -18.26
N LYS A 254 -1.26 -7.09 -19.20
CA LYS A 254 -0.47 -8.18 -19.83
C LYS A 254 0.96 -7.79 -20.23
N PRO A 255 1.21 -6.65 -20.93
CA PRO A 255 2.56 -6.28 -21.31
C PRO A 255 3.53 -6.11 -20.15
N PHE A 256 3.02 -5.74 -18.96
CA PHE A 256 3.83 -5.61 -17.75
C PHE A 256 4.11 -6.96 -17.08
N MET A 257 3.19 -7.90 -17.17
CA MET A 257 3.37 -9.25 -16.63
C MET A 257 4.36 -10.07 -17.49
N ALA A 258 4.20 -10.01 -18.82
CA ALA A 258 5.00 -10.77 -19.78
C ALA A 258 6.33 -10.09 -20.18
N HIS A 259 6.63 -8.90 -19.66
CA HIS A 259 7.78 -8.09 -20.05
C HIS A 259 7.84 -7.80 -21.56
N MET A 260 6.69 -7.48 -22.17
CA MET A 260 6.59 -7.11 -23.60
C MET A 260 6.57 -5.60 -23.83
N GLY A 261 6.73 -4.78 -22.78
CA GLY A 261 6.61 -3.33 -22.81
C GLY A 261 7.96 -2.60 -22.86
N GLN A 262 7.89 -1.26 -23.00
CA GLN A 262 9.08 -0.39 -22.98
C GLN A 262 9.65 -0.17 -21.57
N VAL A 263 8.91 -0.57 -20.52
CA VAL A 263 9.28 -0.39 -19.11
C VAL A 263 9.69 -1.75 -18.54
N ASP A 264 10.83 -1.80 -17.87
CA ASP A 264 11.30 -3.04 -17.25
C ASP A 264 10.51 -3.38 -15.98
N SER A 265 9.47 -4.20 -16.15
CA SER A 265 8.58 -4.67 -15.10
C SER A 265 8.94 -6.06 -14.54
N ARG A 266 10.07 -6.66 -14.96
CA ARG A 266 10.45 -8.03 -14.57
C ARG A 266 10.56 -8.25 -13.07
N ARG A 267 10.89 -7.23 -12.30
CA ARG A 267 10.95 -7.28 -10.82
C ARG A 267 9.65 -6.86 -10.14
N SER A 268 8.53 -6.89 -10.87
CA SER A 268 7.21 -6.63 -10.32
C SER A 268 6.53 -7.91 -9.87
N ILE A 269 5.68 -7.78 -8.84
CA ILE A 269 4.82 -8.85 -8.32
C ILE A 269 3.38 -8.42 -8.56
N PHE A 270 2.58 -9.29 -9.20
CA PHE A 270 1.15 -9.09 -9.41
C PHE A 270 0.37 -10.11 -8.60
N LEU A 271 -0.55 -9.64 -7.74
CA LEU A 271 -1.46 -10.46 -6.95
C LEU A 271 -2.88 -10.19 -7.43
N PHE A 272 -3.55 -11.21 -7.95
CA PHE A 272 -4.97 -11.17 -8.28
C PHE A 272 -5.76 -11.90 -7.21
N LEU A 273 -6.70 -11.23 -6.54
CA LEU A 273 -7.52 -11.80 -5.49
C LEU A 273 -8.94 -11.98 -6.02
N SER A 274 -9.39 -13.23 -6.09
CA SER A 274 -10.68 -13.61 -6.69
C SER A 274 -11.47 -14.56 -5.81
N ASN A 275 -12.80 -14.45 -5.88
CA ASN A 275 -13.70 -15.43 -5.28
C ASN A 275 -14.06 -16.58 -6.25
N LEU A 276 -13.67 -16.48 -7.51
CA LEU A 276 -13.82 -17.58 -8.49
C LEU A 276 -13.09 -18.82 -8.00
N GLY A 277 -13.63 -19.98 -8.32
CA GLY A 277 -13.09 -21.27 -7.89
C GLY A 277 -13.36 -21.59 -6.43
N GLY A 278 -13.97 -20.67 -5.67
CA GLY A 278 -14.24 -20.87 -4.25
C GLY A 278 -15.19 -22.03 -3.97
N ASN A 279 -16.18 -22.25 -4.81
CA ASN A 279 -17.12 -23.40 -4.68
C ASN A 279 -16.39 -24.71 -4.93
N THR A 280 -15.65 -24.83 -6.00
CA THR A 280 -14.84 -26.03 -6.32
C THR A 280 -13.83 -26.36 -5.24
N ILE A 281 -13.16 -25.36 -4.66
CA ILE A 281 -12.25 -25.56 -3.52
C ILE A 281 -13.01 -26.13 -2.32
N ASN A 282 -14.21 -25.59 -2.04
CA ASN A 282 -15.02 -26.05 -0.92
C ASN A 282 -15.59 -27.47 -1.13
N GLU A 283 -16.00 -27.80 -2.36
CA GLU A 283 -16.44 -29.15 -2.71
C GLU A 283 -15.34 -30.18 -2.48
N VAL A 284 -14.11 -29.89 -2.95
CA VAL A 284 -12.97 -30.76 -2.69
C VAL A 284 -12.72 -30.94 -1.19
N ALA A 285 -12.75 -29.84 -0.42
CA ALA A 285 -12.54 -29.91 1.03
C ALA A 285 -13.65 -30.71 1.73
N LEU A 286 -14.90 -30.56 1.29
CA LEU A 286 -16.04 -31.29 1.81
C LEU A 286 -15.96 -32.79 1.48
N ASP A 287 -15.55 -33.15 0.26
CA ASP A 287 -15.38 -34.53 -0.17
C ASP A 287 -14.27 -35.23 0.63
N PHE A 288 -13.18 -34.56 0.92
CA PHE A 288 -12.12 -35.09 1.79
C PHE A 288 -12.64 -35.34 3.20
N TRP A 289 -13.36 -34.38 3.77
CA TRP A 289 -13.95 -34.53 5.08
C TRP A 289 -14.96 -35.69 5.14
N ARG A 290 -15.86 -35.80 4.14
CA ARG A 290 -16.85 -36.93 4.05
C ARG A 290 -16.18 -38.29 3.89
N ALA A 291 -15.02 -38.32 3.24
CA ALA A 291 -14.19 -39.51 3.10
C ALA A 291 -13.35 -39.83 4.36
N GLY A 292 -13.48 -39.05 5.43
CA GLY A 292 -12.67 -39.18 6.65
C GLY A 292 -11.19 -38.91 6.48
N ARG A 293 -10.82 -38.16 5.43
CA ARG A 293 -9.44 -37.78 5.13
C ARG A 293 -9.09 -36.43 5.77
N ALA A 294 -7.82 -36.30 6.15
CA ALA A 294 -7.33 -35.05 6.71
C ALA A 294 -7.25 -33.93 5.63
N ARG A 295 -7.55 -32.69 6.03
CA ARG A 295 -7.51 -31.55 5.12
C ARG A 295 -6.09 -31.30 4.58
N GLU A 296 -5.06 -31.67 5.32
CA GLU A 296 -3.64 -31.58 4.94
C GLU A 296 -3.26 -32.53 3.81
N GLU A 297 -4.08 -33.53 3.52
CA GLU A 297 -3.91 -34.45 2.39
C GLU A 297 -4.39 -33.83 1.05
N ILE A 298 -5.09 -32.70 1.09
CA ILE A 298 -5.48 -32.00 -0.12
C ILE A 298 -4.21 -31.44 -0.78
N SER A 299 -3.91 -31.95 -1.97
CA SER A 299 -2.72 -31.55 -2.69
C SER A 299 -2.95 -30.32 -3.58
N MET A 300 -1.87 -29.61 -3.86
CA MET A 300 -1.90 -28.45 -4.76
C MET A 300 -2.30 -28.86 -6.18
N GLU A 301 -1.79 -30.01 -6.68
CA GLU A 301 -2.03 -30.51 -8.03
C GLU A 301 -3.51 -30.78 -8.27
N LEU A 302 -4.19 -31.39 -7.27
CA LEU A 302 -5.62 -31.67 -7.34
C LEU A 302 -6.44 -30.37 -7.46
N LEU A 303 -6.16 -29.39 -6.60
CA LEU A 303 -6.89 -28.13 -6.62
C LEU A 303 -6.57 -27.30 -7.86
N GLU A 304 -5.32 -27.26 -8.29
CA GLU A 304 -4.94 -26.55 -9.51
C GLU A 304 -5.65 -27.12 -10.74
N GLN A 305 -5.71 -28.44 -10.87
CA GLN A 305 -6.43 -29.09 -11.96
C GLN A 305 -7.92 -28.73 -11.95
N ARG A 306 -8.57 -28.79 -10.79
CA ARG A 306 -9.98 -28.44 -10.63
C ARG A 306 -10.24 -26.96 -10.93
N LEU A 307 -9.40 -26.07 -10.42
CA LEU A 307 -9.51 -24.64 -10.65
C LEU A 307 -9.31 -24.29 -12.13
N ARG A 308 -8.33 -24.90 -12.82
CA ARG A 308 -8.12 -24.65 -14.27
C ARG A 308 -9.35 -25.03 -15.08
N LEU A 309 -10.00 -26.15 -14.75
CA LEU A 309 -11.24 -26.57 -15.44
C LEU A 309 -12.39 -25.57 -15.23
N GLU A 310 -12.58 -25.07 -13.99
CA GLU A 310 -13.62 -24.07 -13.70
C GLU A 310 -13.32 -22.72 -14.38
N LEU A 311 -12.07 -22.27 -14.32
CA LEU A 311 -11.68 -20.97 -14.88
C LEU A 311 -11.65 -20.95 -16.41
N GLN A 312 -11.65 -22.10 -17.09
CA GLN A 312 -11.79 -22.26 -18.55
C GLN A 312 -13.24 -22.47 -18.97
N GLY A 313 -14.20 -22.48 -18.03
CA GLY A 313 -15.62 -22.65 -18.31
C GLY A 313 -16.25 -21.47 -19.07
N PRO A 314 -17.48 -21.66 -19.60
CA PRO A 314 -18.16 -20.69 -20.46
C PRO A 314 -18.75 -19.47 -19.73
N GLU A 315 -18.55 -19.31 -18.44
CA GLU A 315 -19.09 -18.18 -17.69
C GLU A 315 -18.38 -16.86 -18.06
N GLU A 316 -19.15 -15.78 -18.25
CA GLU A 316 -18.63 -14.46 -18.62
C GLU A 316 -17.53 -13.95 -17.68
N ASN A 317 -17.59 -14.32 -16.40
CA ASN A 317 -16.58 -13.94 -15.40
C ASN A 317 -15.30 -14.80 -15.47
N ALA A 318 -15.39 -16.03 -15.97
CA ALA A 318 -14.24 -16.91 -16.19
C ALA A 318 -13.39 -16.45 -17.39
N TYR A 319 -14.02 -15.82 -18.38
CA TYR A 319 -13.36 -15.39 -19.62
C TYR A 319 -12.13 -14.48 -19.41
N ALA A 320 -12.22 -13.55 -18.44
CA ALA A 320 -11.11 -12.66 -18.14
C ALA A 320 -9.91 -13.41 -17.50
N HIS A 321 -10.18 -14.43 -16.68
CA HIS A 321 -9.14 -15.25 -16.05
C HIS A 321 -8.62 -16.34 -17.00
N SER A 322 -9.46 -16.90 -17.89
CA SER A 322 -9.05 -17.88 -18.88
C SER A 322 -7.96 -17.35 -19.79
N HIS A 323 -8.06 -16.10 -20.25
CA HIS A 323 -7.03 -15.48 -21.06
C HIS A 323 -5.67 -15.36 -20.37
N LEU A 324 -5.63 -15.08 -19.07
CA LEU A 324 -4.37 -15.05 -18.31
C LEU A 324 -3.75 -16.44 -18.17
N LEU A 325 -4.58 -17.48 -18.08
CA LEU A 325 -4.15 -18.88 -17.98
C LEU A 325 -3.70 -19.44 -19.34
N GLU A 326 -4.43 -19.15 -20.42
CA GLU A 326 -4.09 -19.58 -21.78
C GLU A 326 -2.73 -19.05 -22.22
N GLU A 327 -2.38 -17.83 -21.86
CA GLU A 327 -1.09 -17.20 -22.19
C GLU A 327 0.03 -17.55 -21.19
N ASN A 328 -0.21 -18.47 -20.24
CA ASN A 328 0.75 -18.86 -19.19
C ASN A 328 1.33 -17.66 -18.40
N LEU A 329 0.53 -16.61 -18.24
CA LEU A 329 0.95 -15.41 -17.52
C LEU A 329 0.94 -15.59 -16.01
N VAL A 330 0.02 -16.43 -15.50
CA VAL A 330 -0.10 -16.76 -14.07
C VAL A 330 0.88 -17.87 -13.71
N ASP A 331 1.79 -17.59 -12.78
CA ASP A 331 2.76 -18.58 -12.30
C ASP A 331 2.14 -19.61 -11.36
N PHE A 332 1.27 -19.15 -10.43
CA PHE A 332 0.61 -20.02 -9.47
C PHE A 332 -0.85 -19.62 -9.24
N LEU A 333 -1.73 -20.61 -9.29
CA LEU A 333 -3.09 -20.53 -8.74
C LEU A 333 -3.01 -20.93 -7.26
N VAL A 334 -3.26 -19.97 -6.37
CA VAL A 334 -3.12 -20.17 -4.93
C VAL A 334 -4.51 -20.42 -4.31
N PRO A 335 -4.87 -21.64 -3.92
CA PRO A 335 -6.15 -21.95 -3.33
C PRO A 335 -6.19 -21.57 -1.85
N PHE A 336 -7.30 -20.95 -1.44
CA PHE A 336 -7.63 -20.68 -0.04
C PHE A 336 -8.79 -21.58 0.39
N LEU A 337 -8.52 -22.53 1.24
CA LEU A 337 -9.47 -23.51 1.73
C LEU A 337 -10.55 -22.89 2.63
N PRO A 338 -11.78 -23.43 2.70
CA PRO A 338 -12.79 -22.95 3.62
C PRO A 338 -12.35 -23.17 5.08
N LEU A 339 -12.78 -22.28 5.96
CA LEU A 339 -12.38 -22.30 7.37
C LEU A 339 -13.41 -23.04 8.23
N GLU A 340 -12.92 -23.97 9.03
CA GLU A 340 -13.69 -24.78 9.98
C GLU A 340 -13.85 -24.05 11.33
N TYR A 341 -14.67 -24.60 12.22
CA TYR A 341 -14.97 -24.00 13.51
C TYR A 341 -13.74 -23.66 14.34
N HIS A 342 -12.77 -24.57 14.43
CA HIS A 342 -11.55 -24.35 15.19
C HIS A 342 -10.67 -23.24 14.58
N HIS A 343 -10.64 -23.07 13.24
CA HIS A 343 -9.93 -21.96 12.61
C HIS A 343 -10.57 -20.61 12.94
N VAL A 344 -11.91 -20.57 13.04
CA VAL A 344 -12.63 -19.35 13.45
C VAL A 344 -12.31 -18.99 14.91
N LYS A 345 -12.16 -19.99 15.80
CA LYS A 345 -11.69 -19.75 17.18
C LYS A 345 -10.29 -19.15 17.20
N LEU A 346 -9.36 -19.66 16.40
CA LEU A 346 -8.02 -19.10 16.29
C LEU A 346 -8.05 -17.66 15.76
N CYS A 347 -8.89 -17.36 14.77
CA CYS A 347 -9.09 -15.97 14.32
C CYS A 347 -9.67 -15.08 15.44
N ALA A 348 -10.53 -15.60 16.29
CA ALA A 348 -11.05 -14.85 17.44
C ALA A 348 -9.95 -14.59 18.47
N GLN A 349 -9.11 -15.58 18.73
CA GLN A 349 -7.94 -15.44 19.60
C GLN A 349 -7.02 -14.33 19.10
N ASP A 350 -6.64 -14.36 17.80
CA ASP A 350 -5.81 -13.32 17.20
C ASP A 350 -6.44 -11.93 17.31
N ALA A 351 -7.76 -11.85 17.13
CA ALA A 351 -8.48 -10.59 17.22
C ALA A 351 -8.50 -10.02 18.65
N PHE A 352 -8.60 -10.86 19.69
CA PHE A 352 -8.44 -10.45 21.10
C PHE A 352 -7.01 -9.98 21.38
N LEU A 353 -6.02 -10.77 20.97
CA LEU A 353 -4.59 -10.45 21.16
C LEU A 353 -4.20 -9.13 20.46
N ALA A 354 -4.65 -8.92 19.23
CA ALA A 354 -4.38 -7.69 18.47
C ALA A 354 -4.92 -6.42 19.14
N ARG A 355 -5.90 -6.56 20.05
CA ARG A 355 -6.46 -5.45 20.84
C ARG A 355 -5.92 -5.39 22.27
N GLY A 356 -5.02 -6.31 22.65
CA GLY A 356 -4.50 -6.40 24.01
C GLY A 356 -5.57 -6.81 25.04
N LEU A 357 -6.62 -7.54 24.59
CA LEU A 357 -7.73 -7.97 25.44
C LEU A 357 -7.50 -9.38 25.97
N PRO A 358 -7.84 -9.64 27.25
CA PRO A 358 -7.87 -11.00 27.76
C PRO A 358 -9.02 -11.79 27.13
N TYR A 359 -8.82 -13.08 26.94
CA TYR A 359 -9.85 -13.99 26.42
C TYR A 359 -9.89 -15.30 27.22
N THR A 360 -11.03 -15.96 27.15
CA THR A 360 -11.24 -17.30 27.68
C THR A 360 -11.68 -18.22 26.57
N GLU A 361 -11.49 -19.53 26.71
CA GLU A 361 -12.01 -20.52 25.76
C GLU A 361 -13.51 -20.35 25.52
N ALA A 362 -14.28 -20.04 26.59
CA ALA A 362 -15.71 -19.78 26.48
C ALA A 362 -16.02 -18.57 25.60
N ALA A 363 -15.26 -17.48 25.71
CA ALA A 363 -15.43 -16.29 24.86
C ALA A 363 -15.10 -16.59 23.38
N LEU A 364 -14.05 -17.37 23.12
CA LEU A 364 -13.71 -17.81 21.76
C LEU A 364 -14.82 -18.67 21.15
N ASP A 365 -15.38 -19.59 21.93
CA ASP A 365 -16.52 -20.43 21.51
C ASP A 365 -17.77 -19.59 21.22
N GLU A 366 -18.10 -18.62 22.06
CA GLU A 366 -19.24 -17.74 21.83
C GLU A 366 -19.07 -16.92 20.55
N VAL A 367 -17.87 -16.35 20.29
CA VAL A 367 -17.58 -15.66 19.02
C VAL A 367 -17.77 -16.61 17.83
N ALA A 368 -17.26 -17.84 17.91
CA ALA A 368 -17.37 -18.82 16.84
C ALA A 368 -18.84 -19.24 16.60
N LYS A 369 -19.64 -19.42 17.65
CA LYS A 369 -21.08 -19.73 17.57
C LYS A 369 -21.91 -18.62 16.91
N MET A 370 -21.45 -17.37 16.96
CA MET A 370 -22.10 -16.26 16.24
C MET A 370 -21.93 -16.32 14.73
N MET A 371 -21.04 -17.18 14.22
CA MET A 371 -20.79 -17.35 12.79
C MET A 371 -21.77 -18.35 12.18
N VAL A 372 -22.07 -18.17 10.89
CA VAL A 372 -22.90 -19.12 10.14
C VAL A 372 -22.00 -20.17 9.53
N PHE A 373 -22.37 -21.46 9.73
CA PHE A 373 -21.65 -22.59 9.16
C PHE A 373 -22.47 -23.28 8.09
N VAL A 374 -21.80 -23.78 7.08
CA VAL A 374 -22.36 -24.46 5.90
C VAL A 374 -21.58 -25.77 5.61
N PRO A 375 -22.16 -26.75 4.92
CA PRO A 375 -23.58 -26.89 4.57
C PRO A 375 -24.46 -26.92 5.84
N LYS A 376 -25.78 -26.76 5.68
CA LYS A 376 -26.72 -26.71 6.84
C LYS A 376 -26.73 -28.00 7.66
N GLU A 377 -26.48 -29.15 7.01
CA GLU A 377 -26.46 -30.46 7.63
C GLU A 377 -25.18 -30.71 8.41
N GLU A 378 -24.02 -30.51 7.79
CA GLU A 378 -22.70 -30.78 8.41
C GLU A 378 -22.22 -29.63 9.30
N LYS A 379 -22.61 -28.39 8.99
CA LYS A 379 -22.18 -27.18 9.70
C LYS A 379 -20.65 -27.09 9.83
N LEU A 380 -19.94 -27.44 8.77
CA LEU A 380 -18.50 -27.65 8.79
C LEU A 380 -17.70 -26.36 8.58
N PHE A 381 -18.07 -25.57 7.54
CA PHE A 381 -17.30 -24.41 7.10
C PHE A 381 -17.99 -23.10 7.43
N SER A 382 -17.24 -22.11 7.91
CA SER A 382 -17.75 -20.74 8.08
C SER A 382 -18.10 -20.13 6.73
N ALA A 383 -19.37 -19.70 6.55
CA ALA A 383 -19.87 -19.10 5.32
C ALA A 383 -19.13 -17.81 4.91
N GLN A 384 -18.52 -17.11 5.86
CA GLN A 384 -17.77 -15.86 5.64
C GLN A 384 -16.33 -15.95 6.18
N GLY A 385 -15.82 -17.15 6.39
CA GLY A 385 -14.50 -17.34 6.99
C GLY A 385 -14.35 -16.55 8.29
N CYS A 386 -13.27 -15.79 8.42
CA CYS A 386 -13.01 -14.94 9.59
C CYS A 386 -13.38 -13.45 9.40
N LYS A 387 -14.05 -13.07 8.29
CA LYS A 387 -14.25 -11.66 7.90
C LYS A 387 -14.89 -10.78 8.99
N SER A 388 -15.85 -11.31 9.74
CA SER A 388 -16.59 -10.55 10.76
C SER A 388 -16.20 -10.88 12.20
N VAL A 389 -15.20 -11.74 12.41
CA VAL A 389 -14.77 -12.16 13.76
C VAL A 389 -14.31 -10.97 14.59
N SER A 390 -13.48 -10.08 14.04
CA SER A 390 -12.97 -8.92 14.75
C SER A 390 -14.05 -7.90 15.15
N GLN A 391 -15.21 -7.91 14.48
CA GLN A 391 -16.36 -7.09 14.87
C GLN A 391 -17.14 -7.75 16.01
N ARG A 392 -17.23 -9.07 16.03
CA ARG A 392 -18.00 -9.82 17.03
C ARG A 392 -17.36 -9.80 18.40
N ILE A 393 -16.03 -9.71 18.50
CA ILE A 393 -15.38 -9.56 19.80
C ILE A 393 -15.78 -8.27 20.54
N ASN A 394 -16.36 -7.26 19.82
CA ASN A 394 -16.87 -6.05 20.46
C ASN A 394 -17.98 -6.31 21.49
N TYR A 395 -18.71 -7.43 21.34
CA TYR A 395 -19.75 -7.84 22.31
C TYR A 395 -19.15 -8.28 23.67
N PHE A 396 -17.84 -8.53 23.72
CA PHE A 396 -17.11 -8.93 24.93
C PHE A 396 -16.23 -7.80 25.50
N LEU A 397 -16.35 -6.60 24.96
CA LEU A 397 -15.72 -5.41 25.53
C LEU A 397 -16.51 -4.97 26.74
N PRO A 398 -15.83 -4.56 27.84
CA PRO A 398 -16.50 -4.02 29.04
C PRO A 398 -17.22 -2.69 28.75
#